data_4a4626178900e015392b85c21448d823
#
_entry.id   4a4626178900e015392b85c21448d823
#
_cell.length_a   1.000
_cell.length_b   1.000
_cell.length_c   1.000
_cell.angle_alpha   90.00
_cell.angle_beta   90.00
_cell.angle_gamma   90.00
#
_symmetry.space_group_name_H-M   'P 1'
#
loop_
_entity.id
_entity.type
_entity.pdbx_description
1 polymer ?
#
loop_
_entity_poly.entity_id
_entity_poly.type
_entity_poly.pdbx_seq_one_letter_code
_entity_poly.pdbx_strand_id
1 'polypeptide(L)'
;QKGRELAQNPWASGVLYWRESSQQIILNGRAERLPDERADAQWLSRPYQTHPMSIASRQSETLADIHALRAEARRLAETDGPLPRPPGYCLFELCLESVEFWGNGTERLHERLRYDRDEGGWKHRYLQ
;
A
#
# COMPACT_ATOMS: atom_id res chain seq x y z
N GLN A 1 -3.87 -11.69 2.81
CA GLN A 1 -3.96 -11.29 4.22
C GLN A 1 -4.47 -9.86 4.34
N LYS A 2 -3.74 -8.84 3.90
CA LYS A 2 -4.08 -7.40 4.01
C LYS A 2 -5.54 -7.07 3.65
N GLY A 3 -6.06 -7.54 2.49
CA GLY A 3 -7.43 -7.25 2.07
C GLY A 3 -8.49 -7.80 3.01
N ARG A 4 -8.25 -8.95 3.65
CA ARG A 4 -9.16 -9.53 4.66
C ARG A 4 -9.13 -8.74 5.96
N GLU A 5 -7.96 -8.28 6.38
CA GLU A 5 -7.78 -7.46 7.58
C GLU A 5 -8.45 -6.10 7.41
N LEU A 6 -8.25 -5.43 6.25
CA LEU A 6 -8.89 -4.15 5.94
C LEU A 6 -10.42 -4.26 5.81
N ALA A 7 -10.96 -5.42 5.40
CA ALA A 7 -12.41 -5.66 5.38
C ALA A 7 -13.02 -5.75 6.80
N GLN A 8 -12.23 -6.18 7.79
CA GLN A 8 -12.66 -6.28 9.19
C GLN A 8 -12.38 -4.97 9.95
N ASN A 9 -11.23 -4.37 9.71
CA ASN A 9 -10.83 -3.11 10.30
C ASN A 9 -10.18 -2.23 9.21
N PRO A 10 -10.91 -1.22 8.71
CA PRO A 10 -10.42 -0.35 7.64
C PRO A 10 -9.38 0.67 8.09
N TRP A 11 -9.11 0.81 9.39
CA TRP A 11 -8.10 1.74 9.87
C TRP A 11 -6.68 1.27 9.51
N ALA A 12 -5.92 2.17 8.94
CA ALA A 12 -4.56 1.89 8.52
C ALA A 12 -3.65 3.09 8.79
N SER A 13 -2.39 2.78 9.00
CA SER A 13 -1.31 3.77 9.12
C SER A 13 -0.23 3.48 8.09
N GLY A 14 0.35 4.54 7.55
CA GLY A 14 1.52 4.50 6.69
C GLY A 14 2.62 5.40 7.25
N VAL A 15 3.86 4.98 7.10
CA VAL A 15 5.02 5.80 7.44
C VAL A 15 5.90 5.93 6.21
N LEU A 16 6.19 7.16 5.82
CA LEU A 16 7.21 7.51 4.85
C LEU A 16 8.41 8.02 5.64
N TYR A 17 9.59 7.46 5.38
CA TYR A 17 10.81 7.80 6.10
C TYR A 17 11.94 8.12 5.14
N TRP A 18 12.54 9.29 5.33
CA TRP A 18 13.74 9.73 4.61
C TRP A 18 14.93 9.66 5.56
N ARG A 19 15.74 8.65 5.37
CA ARG A 19 16.88 8.35 6.24
C ARG A 19 17.92 9.47 6.21
N GLU A 20 18.17 10.04 5.04
CA GLU A 20 19.21 11.06 4.81
C GLU A 20 18.92 12.37 5.55
N SER A 21 17.64 12.74 5.63
CA SER A 21 17.19 13.96 6.34
C SER A 21 16.65 13.67 7.74
N SER A 22 16.53 12.38 8.13
CA SER A 22 15.89 11.96 9.38
C SER A 22 14.51 12.57 9.57
N GLN A 23 13.71 12.53 8.50
CA GLN A 23 12.34 13.03 8.49
C GLN A 23 11.34 11.90 8.27
N GLN A 24 10.15 12.04 8.81
CA GLN A 24 9.04 11.11 8.63
C GLN A 24 7.75 11.86 8.32
N ILE A 25 6.90 11.21 7.54
CA ILE A 25 5.48 11.56 7.43
C ILE A 25 4.68 10.34 7.88
N ILE A 26 3.82 10.53 8.87
CA ILE A 26 2.93 9.50 9.40
C ILE A 26 1.53 9.81 8.91
N LEU A 27 0.93 8.87 8.22
CA LEU A 27 -0.40 8.97 7.63
C LEU A 27 -1.33 8.01 8.38
N ASN A 28 -2.47 8.50 8.85
CA ASN A 28 -3.49 7.66 9.47
C ASN A 28 -4.84 7.93 8.81
N GLY A 29 -5.63 6.90 8.63
CA GLY A 29 -6.93 7.06 8.03
C GLY A 29 -7.64 5.73 7.75
N ARG A 30 -8.70 5.80 6.98
CA ARG A 30 -9.48 4.64 6.56
C ARG A 30 -9.05 4.20 5.16
N ALA A 31 -8.78 2.91 5.02
CA ALA A 31 -8.50 2.31 3.72
C ALA A 31 -9.83 1.94 3.05
N GLU A 32 -10.13 2.54 1.92
CA GLU A 32 -11.33 2.27 1.13
C GLU A 32 -10.94 1.53 -0.15
N ARG A 33 -11.67 0.47 -0.47
CA ARG A 33 -11.45 -0.28 -1.69
C ARG A 33 -11.91 0.55 -2.88
N LEU A 34 -11.03 0.73 -3.87
CA LEU A 34 -11.38 1.38 -5.12
C LEU A 34 -12.19 0.44 -6.03
N PRO A 35 -12.99 1.01 -6.96
CA PRO A 35 -13.72 0.24 -7.96
C PRO A 35 -12.81 -0.66 -8.80
N ASP A 36 -13.35 -1.76 -9.30
CA ASP A 36 -12.58 -2.75 -10.05
C ASP A 36 -12.01 -2.17 -11.35
N GLU A 37 -12.67 -1.21 -11.98
CA GLU A 37 -12.19 -0.50 -13.18
C GLU A 37 -10.86 0.22 -12.92
N ARG A 38 -10.66 0.77 -11.71
CA ARG A 38 -9.39 1.38 -11.31
C ARG A 38 -8.30 0.32 -11.12
N ALA A 39 -8.67 -0.85 -10.57
CA ALA A 39 -7.75 -1.97 -10.42
C ALA A 39 -7.38 -2.58 -11.78
N ASP A 40 -8.31 -2.66 -12.73
CA ASP A 40 -8.06 -3.12 -14.10
C ASP A 40 -7.11 -2.17 -14.82
N ALA A 41 -7.36 -0.86 -14.76
CA ALA A 41 -6.49 0.14 -15.37
C ALA A 41 -5.07 0.09 -14.78
N GLN A 42 -4.95 -0.03 -13.44
CA GLN A 42 -3.66 -0.16 -12.78
C GLN A 42 -2.95 -1.47 -13.13
N TRP A 43 -3.69 -2.58 -13.27
CA TRP A 43 -3.14 -3.86 -13.69
C TRP A 43 -2.54 -3.77 -15.08
N LEU A 44 -3.26 -3.19 -16.03
CA LEU A 44 -2.82 -3.03 -17.43
C LEU A 44 -1.65 -2.04 -17.58
N SER A 45 -1.51 -1.07 -16.67
CA SER A 45 -0.38 -0.13 -16.67
C SER A 45 0.94 -0.74 -16.19
N ARG A 46 0.89 -1.92 -15.53
CA ARG A 46 2.09 -2.62 -15.08
C ARG A 46 2.78 -3.30 -16.28
N PRO A 47 4.12 -3.42 -16.25
CA PRO A 47 4.83 -4.25 -17.20
C PRO A 47 4.25 -5.67 -17.17
N TYR A 48 3.74 -6.16 -18.31
CA TYR A 48 3.04 -7.45 -18.37
C TYR A 48 3.92 -8.63 -17.95
N GLN A 49 5.25 -8.50 -18.02
CA GLN A 49 6.21 -9.49 -17.51
C GLN A 49 6.08 -9.73 -16.00
N THR A 50 5.45 -8.81 -15.26
CA THR A 50 5.20 -8.95 -13.82
C THR A 50 3.90 -9.71 -13.50
N HIS A 51 3.03 -9.91 -14.49
CA HIS A 51 1.73 -10.55 -14.32
C HIS A 51 1.84 -12.04 -13.93
N PRO A 52 2.70 -12.86 -14.58
CA PRO A 52 2.80 -14.29 -14.29
C PRO A 52 3.04 -14.59 -12.81
N MET A 53 4.04 -13.94 -12.20
CA MET A 53 4.35 -14.15 -10.79
C MET A 53 3.24 -13.63 -9.87
N SER A 54 2.59 -12.52 -10.25
CA SER A 54 1.47 -11.97 -9.47
C SER A 54 0.23 -12.87 -9.48
N ILE A 55 0.03 -13.65 -10.56
CA ILE A 55 -1.07 -14.62 -10.68
C ILE A 55 -0.73 -15.93 -9.99
N ALA A 56 0.48 -16.46 -10.20
CA ALA A 56 0.92 -17.72 -9.63
C ALA A 56 1.03 -17.66 -8.10
N SER A 57 1.42 -16.50 -7.54
CA SER A 57 1.66 -16.36 -6.11
C SER A 57 0.38 -16.08 -5.31
N ARG A 58 0.27 -16.70 -4.14
CA ARG A 58 -0.73 -16.38 -3.12
C ARG A 58 -0.06 -15.56 -2.02
N GLN A 59 -0.11 -14.25 -2.16
CA GLN A 59 0.59 -13.34 -1.26
C GLN A 59 0.22 -13.58 0.20
N SER A 60 1.23 -13.69 1.07
CA SER A 60 1.10 -13.93 2.53
C SER A 60 0.58 -15.33 2.93
N GLU A 61 0.48 -16.27 2.01
CA GLU A 61 0.29 -17.68 2.35
C GLU A 61 1.63 -18.39 2.51
N THR A 62 1.62 -19.51 3.24
CA THR A 62 2.83 -20.32 3.39
C THR A 62 3.27 -20.87 2.03
N LEU A 63 4.53 -20.65 1.69
CA LEU A 63 5.12 -21.16 0.45
C LEU A 63 5.54 -22.62 0.66
N ALA A 64 4.76 -23.54 0.10
CA ALA A 64 5.05 -24.98 0.23
C ALA A 64 6.18 -25.42 -0.70
N ASP A 65 6.20 -24.92 -1.95
CA ASP A 65 7.20 -25.29 -2.96
C ASP A 65 7.51 -24.10 -3.86
N ILE A 66 8.72 -23.58 -3.74
CA ILE A 66 9.22 -22.47 -4.56
C ILE A 66 9.46 -22.90 -6.02
N HIS A 67 9.81 -24.17 -6.26
CA HIS A 67 10.08 -24.65 -7.61
C HIS A 67 8.79 -24.79 -8.40
N ALA A 68 7.74 -25.31 -7.79
CA ALA A 68 6.40 -25.38 -8.36
C ALA A 68 5.86 -23.98 -8.67
N LEU A 69 6.00 -23.02 -7.75
CA LEU A 69 5.60 -21.63 -7.98
C LEU A 69 6.32 -21.01 -9.18
N ARG A 70 7.64 -21.21 -9.28
CA ARG A 70 8.43 -20.69 -10.40
C ARG A 70 8.08 -21.37 -11.72
N ALA A 71 7.77 -22.66 -11.71
CA ALA A 71 7.34 -23.39 -12.89
C ALA A 71 6.01 -22.86 -13.42
N GLU A 72 5.03 -22.62 -12.54
CA GLU A 72 3.74 -22.05 -12.91
C GLU A 72 3.90 -20.61 -13.44
N ALA A 73 4.71 -19.77 -12.81
CA ALA A 73 4.98 -18.43 -13.32
C ALA A 73 5.63 -18.44 -14.72
N ARG A 74 6.55 -19.40 -15.00
CA ARG A 74 7.12 -19.56 -16.35
C ARG A 74 6.07 -19.98 -17.36
N ARG A 75 5.24 -20.97 -17.03
CA ARG A 75 4.14 -21.43 -17.89
C ARG A 75 3.20 -20.28 -18.26
N LEU A 76 2.84 -19.44 -17.29
CA LEU A 76 2.03 -18.23 -17.53
C LEU A 76 2.76 -17.19 -18.40
N ALA A 77 4.08 -17.10 -18.30
CA ALA A 77 4.89 -16.18 -19.10
C ALA A 77 5.03 -16.60 -20.57
N GLU A 78 4.67 -17.85 -20.93
CA GLU A 78 4.60 -18.32 -22.33
C GLU A 78 3.47 -17.62 -23.11
N THR A 79 2.49 -17.02 -22.42
CA THR A 79 1.44 -16.19 -23.03
C THR A 79 2.04 -14.86 -23.45
N ASP A 80 1.98 -14.55 -24.73
CA ASP A 80 2.41 -13.25 -25.22
C ASP A 80 1.37 -12.17 -24.87
N GLY A 81 1.81 -11.11 -24.19
CA GLY A 81 0.97 -9.98 -23.80
C GLY A 81 0.44 -10.00 -22.37
N PRO A 82 -0.48 -9.08 -22.05
CA PRO A 82 -1.01 -8.93 -20.70
C PRO A 82 -1.96 -10.08 -20.33
N LEU A 83 -1.74 -10.65 -19.17
CA LEU A 83 -2.65 -11.64 -18.58
C LEU A 83 -3.84 -10.93 -17.89
N PRO A 84 -5.01 -11.59 -17.77
CA PRO A 84 -6.15 -11.04 -17.06
C PRO A 84 -5.83 -10.81 -15.57
N ARG A 85 -6.39 -9.72 -15.02
CA ARG A 85 -6.24 -9.39 -13.60
C ARG A 85 -6.84 -10.49 -12.72
N PRO A 86 -6.10 -11.04 -11.75
CA PRO A 86 -6.66 -12.00 -10.81
C PRO A 86 -7.67 -11.32 -9.87
N PRO A 87 -8.76 -12.01 -9.46
CA PRO A 87 -9.80 -11.42 -8.59
C PRO A 87 -9.29 -10.88 -7.26
N GLY A 88 -8.18 -11.42 -6.77
CA GLY A 88 -7.54 -10.98 -5.53
C GLY A 88 -6.70 -9.69 -5.66
N TYR A 89 -6.46 -9.20 -6.88
CA TYR A 89 -5.77 -7.94 -7.10
C TYR A 89 -6.75 -6.79 -7.02
N CYS A 90 -6.70 -6.03 -5.95
CA CYS A 90 -7.53 -4.86 -5.71
C CYS A 90 -6.68 -3.68 -5.24
N LEU A 91 -7.21 -2.48 -5.41
CA LEU A 91 -6.61 -1.24 -4.94
C LEU A 91 -7.36 -0.71 -3.72
N PHE A 92 -6.60 -0.05 -2.85
CA PHE A 92 -7.15 0.69 -1.72
C PHE A 92 -6.62 2.12 -1.77
N GLU A 93 -7.48 3.06 -1.46
CA GLU A 93 -7.13 4.44 -1.17
C GLU A 93 -7.12 4.65 0.33
N LEU A 94 -6.15 5.38 0.85
CA LEU A 94 -6.12 5.79 2.26
C LEU A 94 -6.76 7.17 2.38
N CYS A 95 -8.00 7.21 2.87
CA CYS A 95 -8.73 8.42 3.19
C CYS A 95 -8.17 8.98 4.50
N LEU A 96 -7.35 10.02 4.39
CA LEU A 96 -6.58 10.54 5.52
C LEU A 96 -7.47 11.24 6.55
N GLU A 97 -7.30 10.87 7.81
CA GLU A 97 -7.86 11.52 9.00
C GLU A 97 -6.81 12.32 9.76
N SER A 98 -5.55 11.89 9.73
CA SER A 98 -4.45 12.70 10.24
C SER A 98 -3.16 12.49 9.47
N VAL A 99 -2.35 13.55 9.45
CA VAL A 99 -1.00 13.56 8.89
C VAL A 99 -0.07 14.21 9.91
N GLU A 100 1.01 13.52 10.25
CA GLU A 100 2.04 14.08 11.13
C GLU A 100 3.37 14.14 10.39
N PHE A 101 3.95 15.34 10.39
CA PHE A 101 5.31 15.59 9.93
C PHE A 101 6.22 15.56 11.15
N TRP A 102 7.23 14.71 11.09
CA TRP A 102 8.21 14.56 12.14
C TRP A 102 9.61 14.86 11.57
N GLY A 103 10.36 15.67 12.27
CA GLY A 103 11.74 15.99 11.96
C GLY A 103 12.65 15.82 13.16
N ASN A 104 13.90 15.44 12.90
CA ASN A 104 14.91 15.37 13.94
C ASN A 104 15.34 16.81 14.32
N GLY A 105 14.99 17.21 15.53
CA GLY A 105 15.37 18.51 16.10
C GLY A 105 16.70 18.44 16.85
N THR A 106 17.20 19.60 17.26
CA THR A 106 18.38 19.73 18.11
C THR A 106 18.04 19.34 19.57
N GLU A 107 19.05 18.94 20.34
CA GLU A 107 18.93 18.64 21.78
C GLU A 107 17.87 17.58 22.14
N ARG A 108 17.61 16.65 21.23
CA ARG A 108 16.57 15.61 21.34
C ARG A 108 15.13 16.17 21.38
N LEU A 109 14.91 17.42 21.10
CA LEU A 109 13.60 18.02 20.88
C LEU A 109 13.22 17.80 19.41
N HIS A 110 12.34 16.84 19.16
CA HIS A 110 11.86 16.56 17.79
C HIS A 110 10.77 17.54 17.40
N GLU A 111 10.85 18.02 16.16
CA GLU A 111 9.81 18.88 15.61
C GLU A 111 8.68 18.01 15.07
N ARG A 112 7.49 18.19 15.62
CA ARG A 112 6.31 17.41 15.25
C ARG A 112 5.14 18.35 14.95
N LEU A 113 4.73 18.36 13.68
CA LEU A 113 3.57 19.12 13.21
C LEU A 113 2.50 18.11 12.78
N ARG A 114 1.35 18.13 13.44
CA ARG A 114 0.24 17.24 13.13
C ARG A 114 -0.96 18.00 12.62
N TYR A 115 -1.53 17.49 11.55
CA TYR A 115 -2.82 17.88 11.00
C TYR A 115 -3.84 16.81 11.34
N ASP A 116 -4.99 17.21 11.83
CA ASP A 116 -6.17 16.36 12.04
C ASP A 116 -7.32 16.90 11.19
N ARG A 117 -8.06 15.99 10.57
CA ARG A 117 -9.24 16.32 9.78
C ARG A 117 -10.45 16.51 10.69
N ASP A 118 -11.26 17.54 10.42
CA ASP A 118 -12.55 17.75 11.05
C ASP A 118 -13.60 18.22 10.01
N GLU A 119 -14.82 18.54 10.48
CA GLU A 119 -15.92 19.00 9.62
C GLU A 119 -15.59 20.29 8.84
N GLY A 120 -14.69 21.13 9.35
CA GLY A 120 -14.27 22.40 8.74
C GLY A 120 -13.01 22.28 7.85
N GLY A 121 -12.44 21.08 7.71
CA GLY A 121 -11.23 20.86 6.94
C GLY A 121 -10.07 20.32 7.78
N TRP A 122 -8.88 20.92 7.65
CA TRP A 122 -7.68 20.49 8.35
C TRP A 122 -7.29 21.48 9.44
N LYS A 123 -7.13 21.01 10.68
CA LYS A 123 -6.55 21.74 11.79
C LYS A 123 -5.17 21.22 12.13
N HIS A 124 -4.27 22.10 12.53
CA HIS A 124 -2.91 21.71 12.87
C HIS A 124 -2.55 22.09 14.31
N ARG A 125 -1.59 21.35 14.86
CA ARG A 125 -0.96 21.61 16.16
C ARG A 125 0.47 21.07 16.17
N TYR A 126 1.30 21.67 17.00
CA TYR A 126 2.60 21.12 17.34
C TYR A 126 2.46 20.12 18.49
N LEU A 127 3.25 19.05 18.44
CA LEU A 127 3.33 18.04 19.49
C LEU A 127 4.70 18.08 20.16
N GLN A 128 4.72 17.67 21.44
CA GLN A 128 5.95 17.49 22.20
C GLN A 128 6.46 16.06 22.07
#